data_c743321ef70330db00655129597c9f0d
#
_entry.id   c743321ef70330db00655129597c9f0d
#
_cell.length_a   1.000
_cell.length_b   1.000
_cell.length_c   1.000
_cell.angle_alpha   90.00
_cell.angle_beta   90.00
_cell.angle_gamma   90.00
#
_symmetry.space_group_name_H-M   'P 1'
#
loop_
_entity.id
_entity.type
_entity.pdbx_description
1 polymer ?
#
loop_
_entity_poly.entity_id
_entity_poly.type
_entity_poly.pdbx_seq_one_letter_code
_entity_poly.pdbx_strand_id
1 'polypeptide(L)'
;MLAAGGLLWSKASHALAGDAVEEYGSRGNSRELPQSAPPVVKLVADSRSAGAMSVASRAPERSYEPTAGELVVAVVANEISDREKLRKWLCLIEKRAGKQTLTQLQVETKEGPLYRLLAIDGAALNLEQRRQDDARIGRLLKDPRQLQKLKQAQDEDEIKLEKLIGLLPAAFIYDYDGVEDNLLRVRFRPNPDYTPPTYEARVVHSLAGTILIDPEHKRLAKVSGQLMNRVDFGYGLLGRIDSGTVELGRVPVGPQEWKTAFINIHFTGRLAIFKTISKEQYERRSDFRVVSSDLSLSDAKELLGSSILPRPQTAETSQGSKTP
;
A
#
# COMPACT_ATOMS: atom_id res chain seq x y z
N MET A 1 7.26 23.70 -9.68
CA MET A 1 6.15 23.32 -10.58
C MET A 1 6.25 21.84 -10.96
N LEU A 2 6.16 20.93 -10.01
CA LEU A 2 6.27 19.47 -10.20
C LEU A 2 5.20 18.75 -9.35
N ALA A 3 3.96 19.28 -9.34
CA ALA A 3 2.90 18.83 -8.47
C ALA A 3 2.15 17.57 -8.93
N ALA A 4 2.20 17.20 -10.20
CA ALA A 4 1.50 16.02 -10.71
C ALA A 4 2.16 14.67 -10.33
N GLY A 5 3.37 14.70 -9.82
CA GLY A 5 4.13 13.51 -9.42
C GLY A 5 4.08 13.14 -7.94
N GLY A 6 3.45 13.97 -7.10
CA GLY A 6 3.42 13.77 -5.64
C GLY A 6 2.28 12.92 -5.10
N LEU A 7 1.33 12.56 -5.97
CA LEU A 7 0.03 12.04 -5.59
C LEU A 7 -0.01 10.70 -4.90
N LEU A 8 0.93 9.86 -5.19
CA LEU A 8 0.92 8.47 -4.74
C LEU A 8 2.27 8.06 -4.17
N TRP A 9 3.16 9.03 -4.00
CA TRP A 9 4.49 8.77 -3.49
C TRP A 9 4.82 9.70 -2.33
N SER A 10 4.95 9.14 -1.14
CA SER A 10 5.47 9.86 0.02
C SER A 10 6.84 10.46 -0.30
N LYS A 11 6.96 11.79 -0.19
CA LYS A 11 8.26 12.48 -0.28
C LYS A 11 9.26 11.95 0.74
N ALA A 12 8.76 11.53 1.90
CA ALA A 12 9.57 10.92 2.95
C ALA A 12 10.14 9.56 2.52
N SER A 13 9.34 8.71 1.85
CA SER A 13 9.81 7.43 1.30
C SER A 13 10.82 7.64 0.17
N HIS A 14 10.70 8.72 -0.59
CA HIS A 14 11.61 9.03 -1.68
C HIS A 14 12.96 9.56 -1.18
N ALA A 15 12.97 10.44 -0.20
CA ALA A 15 14.22 10.94 0.39
C ALA A 15 15.04 9.82 1.02
N LEU A 16 14.37 8.90 1.73
CA LEU A 16 15.02 7.75 2.36
C LEU A 16 15.43 6.65 1.35
N ALA A 17 14.70 6.52 0.23
CA ALA A 17 15.05 5.58 -0.84
C ALA A 17 16.13 6.14 -1.78
N GLY A 18 16.11 7.46 -2.06
CA GLY A 18 17.10 8.15 -2.87
C GLY A 18 18.49 8.03 -2.26
N ASP A 19 18.62 8.34 -0.98
CA ASP A 19 19.89 8.22 -0.25
C ASP A 19 20.42 6.78 -0.24
N ALA A 20 19.53 5.77 -0.13
CA ALA A 20 19.95 4.37 -0.16
C ALA A 20 20.39 3.91 -1.57
N VAL A 21 19.68 4.37 -2.63
CA VAL A 21 19.97 3.96 -4.02
C VAL A 21 21.24 4.61 -4.55
N GLU A 22 21.52 5.87 -4.23
CA GLU A 22 22.76 6.54 -4.62
C GLU A 22 23.98 5.94 -3.91
N GLU A 23 23.83 5.53 -2.64
CA GLU A 23 24.92 4.98 -1.84
C GLU A 23 25.27 3.52 -2.21
N TYR A 24 24.29 2.73 -2.70
CA TYR A 24 24.47 1.29 -3.02
C TYR A 24 24.52 0.97 -4.53
N GLY A 25 24.25 1.94 -5.41
CA GLY A 25 24.03 1.73 -6.85
C GLY A 25 25.27 1.49 -7.72
N SER A 26 26.48 1.44 -7.17
CA SER A 26 27.70 1.49 -7.97
C SER A 26 28.40 0.16 -8.30
N ARG A 27 27.95 -1.01 -7.81
CA ARG A 27 28.56 -2.30 -8.20
C ARG A 27 27.60 -3.47 -8.05
N GLY A 28 27.09 -4.00 -9.14
CA GLY A 28 26.36 -5.27 -9.14
C GLY A 28 25.90 -5.72 -10.52
N ASN A 29 26.47 -6.80 -10.97
CA ASN A 29 26.23 -7.50 -12.24
C ASN A 29 24.76 -7.96 -12.36
N SER A 30 24.15 -7.67 -13.50
CA SER A 30 22.79 -8.07 -13.84
C SER A 30 22.69 -9.56 -14.12
N ARG A 31 21.85 -10.28 -13.38
CA ARG A 31 21.31 -11.58 -13.78
C ARG A 31 19.78 -11.47 -13.86
N GLU A 32 19.24 -11.71 -15.04
CA GLU A 32 17.82 -11.86 -15.26
C GLU A 32 17.29 -13.11 -14.53
N LEU A 33 16.17 -12.96 -13.84
CA LEU A 33 15.42 -14.04 -13.22
C LEU A 33 14.05 -14.18 -13.87
N PRO A 34 13.55 -15.41 -14.07
CA PRO A 34 12.31 -15.67 -14.77
C PRO A 34 11.08 -15.40 -13.88
N GLN A 35 10.03 -14.91 -14.51
CA GLN A 35 8.70 -14.70 -13.93
C GLN A 35 8.02 -16.07 -13.70
N SER A 36 7.63 -16.36 -12.47
CA SER A 36 6.71 -17.45 -12.17
C SER A 36 5.53 -16.95 -11.34
N ALA A 37 4.32 -17.21 -11.86
CA ALA A 37 3.07 -16.94 -11.20
C ALA A 37 2.80 -17.93 -10.05
N PRO A 38 2.09 -17.52 -8.98
CA PRO A 38 1.76 -18.42 -7.87
C PRO A 38 0.62 -19.37 -8.20
N PRO A 39 0.57 -20.58 -7.61
CA PRO A 39 -0.44 -21.60 -7.88
C PRO A 39 -1.78 -21.28 -7.21
N VAL A 40 -2.85 -21.57 -7.95
CA VAL A 40 -4.23 -21.51 -7.49
C VAL A 40 -4.55 -22.78 -6.71
N VAL A 41 -4.95 -22.66 -5.45
CA VAL A 41 -5.45 -23.77 -4.64
C VAL A 41 -6.97 -23.85 -4.80
N LYS A 42 -7.46 -24.96 -5.38
CA LYS A 42 -8.88 -25.31 -5.42
C LYS A 42 -9.28 -26.03 -4.13
N LEU A 43 -10.23 -25.47 -3.40
CA LEU A 43 -10.97 -26.17 -2.34
C LEU A 43 -12.29 -26.70 -2.90
N VAL A 44 -12.50 -28.00 -2.71
CA VAL A 44 -13.70 -28.73 -3.09
C VAL A 44 -14.73 -28.56 -1.98
N ALA A 45 -15.92 -28.12 -2.32
CA ALA A 45 -17.06 -28.06 -1.41
C ALA A 45 -17.89 -29.33 -1.51
N ASP A 46 -18.11 -29.99 -0.37
CA ASP A 46 -19.02 -31.13 -0.24
C ASP A 46 -20.38 -30.64 0.31
N SER A 47 -21.41 -30.92 -0.46
CA SER A 47 -22.79 -30.58 -0.17
C SER A 47 -23.48 -31.74 0.57
N ARG A 48 -24.15 -31.51 1.71
CA ARG A 48 -25.25 -32.37 2.17
C ARG A 48 -26.43 -31.60 2.73
N SER A 49 -27.54 -32.02 2.24
CA SER A 49 -28.92 -31.57 2.36
C SER A 49 -29.62 -31.85 3.70
N ALA A 50 -30.67 -31.09 3.87
CA ALA A 50 -32.01 -31.51 4.34
C ALA A 50 -32.48 -30.92 5.67
N GLY A 51 -33.69 -30.38 5.64
CA GLY A 51 -34.55 -30.21 6.79
C GLY A 51 -35.51 -29.02 6.67
N ALA A 52 -36.60 -29.23 5.94
CA ALA A 52 -37.71 -28.25 5.93
C ALA A 52 -38.47 -28.30 7.26
N MET A 53 -38.62 -27.16 7.93
CA MET A 53 -39.70 -26.93 8.89
C MET A 53 -40.31 -25.55 8.63
N SER A 54 -41.59 -25.63 8.27
CA SER A 54 -42.52 -24.52 8.11
C SER A 54 -42.71 -23.80 9.44
N VAL A 55 -42.45 -22.49 9.48
CA VAL A 55 -42.93 -21.61 10.55
C VAL A 55 -43.46 -20.33 9.96
N ALA A 56 -44.67 -20.06 10.40
CA ALA A 56 -45.57 -18.90 10.13
C ALA A 56 -44.92 -17.60 9.61
N SER A 57 -45.53 -17.15 8.57
CA SER A 57 -45.41 -15.82 7.94
C SER A 57 -45.54 -14.69 8.96
N ARG A 58 -44.38 -14.17 9.41
CA ARG A 58 -44.28 -12.83 9.93
C ARG A 58 -43.84 -11.96 8.74
N ALA A 59 -44.58 -10.90 8.43
CA ALA A 59 -44.25 -9.96 7.38
C ALA A 59 -42.75 -9.58 7.54
N PRO A 60 -41.93 -9.61 6.48
CA PRO A 60 -40.57 -9.23 6.60
C PRO A 60 -40.50 -7.76 6.94
N GLU A 61 -40.04 -7.42 8.15
CA GLU A 61 -39.41 -6.13 8.37
C GLU A 61 -38.36 -6.04 7.26
N ARG A 62 -38.55 -5.11 6.34
CA ARG A 62 -37.52 -4.80 5.31
C ARG A 62 -36.30 -4.35 6.09
N SER A 63 -35.38 -5.25 6.35
CA SER A 63 -34.06 -4.88 6.81
C SER A 63 -33.49 -3.94 5.75
N TYR A 64 -33.29 -2.70 6.15
CA TYR A 64 -32.67 -1.69 5.29
C TYR A 64 -31.23 -2.17 5.00
N GLU A 65 -31.02 -2.71 3.81
CA GLU A 65 -29.68 -3.00 3.33
C GLU A 65 -29.11 -1.70 2.77
N PRO A 66 -27.95 -1.24 3.29
CA PRO A 66 -27.35 0.00 2.81
C PRO A 66 -26.99 -0.14 1.32
N THR A 67 -27.13 0.95 0.58
CA THR A 67 -26.62 1.01 -0.79
C THR A 67 -25.10 0.87 -0.82
N ALA A 68 -24.53 0.48 -1.96
CA ALA A 68 -23.08 0.40 -2.10
C ALA A 68 -22.37 1.73 -1.81
N GLY A 69 -23.01 2.86 -2.16
CA GLY A 69 -22.51 4.20 -1.83
C GLY A 69 -22.49 4.49 -0.32
N GLU A 70 -23.57 4.17 0.40
CA GLU A 70 -23.64 4.33 1.86
C GLU A 70 -22.63 3.44 2.58
N LEU A 71 -22.40 2.22 2.09
CA LEU A 71 -21.36 1.35 2.61
C LEU A 71 -19.97 1.99 2.44
N VAL A 72 -19.68 2.57 1.27
CA VAL A 72 -18.40 3.25 1.02
C VAL A 72 -18.24 4.48 1.91
N VAL A 73 -19.30 5.25 2.18
CA VAL A 73 -19.25 6.35 3.16
C VAL A 73 -18.81 5.83 4.53
N ALA A 74 -19.40 4.73 5.00
CA ALA A 74 -19.05 4.14 6.29
C ALA A 74 -17.60 3.62 6.31
N VAL A 75 -17.14 2.99 5.21
CA VAL A 75 -15.75 2.55 5.07
C VAL A 75 -14.79 3.74 5.14
N VAL A 76 -15.05 4.81 4.38
CA VAL A 76 -14.20 6.02 4.38
C VAL A 76 -14.15 6.67 5.77
N ALA A 77 -15.27 6.76 6.48
CA ALA A 77 -15.29 7.27 7.85
C ALA A 77 -14.41 6.43 8.79
N ASN A 78 -14.48 5.09 8.68
CA ASN A 78 -13.65 4.19 9.45
C ASN A 78 -12.16 4.32 9.10
N GLU A 79 -11.81 4.50 7.82
CA GLU A 79 -10.42 4.69 7.40
C GLU A 79 -9.82 6.01 7.91
N ILE A 80 -10.60 7.07 7.94
CA ILE A 80 -10.17 8.37 8.51
C ILE A 80 -9.99 8.24 10.03
N SER A 81 -10.96 7.65 10.74
CA SER A 81 -10.87 7.44 12.19
C SER A 81 -9.68 6.57 12.62
N ASP A 82 -9.26 5.59 11.81
CA ASP A 82 -8.09 4.76 12.13
C ASP A 82 -6.77 5.52 12.10
N ARG A 83 -6.68 6.61 11.34
CA ARG A 83 -5.48 7.45 11.28
C ARG A 83 -5.24 8.23 12.55
N GLU A 84 -6.30 8.50 13.33
CA GLU A 84 -6.22 9.17 14.62
C GLU A 84 -5.70 8.25 15.74
N LYS A 85 -5.64 6.93 15.51
CA LYS A 85 -5.17 5.96 16.50
C LYS A 85 -3.66 6.05 16.68
N LEU A 86 -3.24 6.26 17.92
CA LEU A 86 -1.84 6.54 18.29
C LEU A 86 -0.93 5.31 18.33
N ARG A 87 -1.42 4.11 17.98
CA ARG A 87 -0.59 2.90 18.01
C ARG A 87 0.52 2.97 16.97
N LYS A 88 1.73 2.63 17.43
CA LYS A 88 2.93 2.56 16.59
C LYS A 88 3.24 1.12 16.23
N TRP A 89 3.82 0.93 15.05
CA TRP A 89 4.04 -0.39 14.48
C TRP A 89 5.47 -0.58 14.00
N LEU A 90 5.93 -1.80 14.14
CA LEU A 90 7.10 -2.33 13.43
C LEU A 90 6.59 -3.27 12.34
N CYS A 91 7.15 -3.19 11.15
CA CYS A 91 6.84 -4.11 10.06
C CYS A 91 8.04 -4.34 9.14
N LEU A 92 8.00 -5.43 8.41
CA LEU A 92 8.90 -5.70 7.30
C LEU A 92 8.33 -5.04 6.04
N ILE A 93 9.19 -4.37 5.28
CA ILE A 93 8.85 -3.75 4.00
C ILE A 93 9.74 -4.31 2.91
N GLU A 94 9.14 -4.77 1.83
CA GLU A 94 9.79 -5.02 0.56
C GLU A 94 9.30 -3.98 -0.44
N LYS A 95 10.19 -3.21 -1.03
CA LYS A 95 9.83 -2.18 -2.00
C LYS A 95 10.79 -2.14 -3.17
N ARG A 96 10.27 -1.75 -4.34
CA ARG A 96 11.09 -1.48 -5.51
C ARG A 96 11.64 -0.06 -5.47
N ALA A 97 12.94 0.08 -5.64
CA ALA A 97 13.66 1.35 -5.71
C ALA A 97 14.54 1.37 -6.97
N GLY A 98 14.07 2.02 -8.02
CA GLY A 98 14.70 1.92 -9.34
C GLY A 98 14.67 0.49 -9.86
N LYS A 99 15.85 -0.09 -10.13
CA LYS A 99 15.99 -1.47 -10.60
C LYS A 99 16.17 -2.49 -9.47
N GLN A 100 16.29 -2.04 -8.23
CA GLN A 100 16.56 -2.89 -7.07
C GLN A 100 15.29 -3.11 -6.23
N THR A 101 15.26 -4.25 -5.56
CA THR A 101 14.29 -4.56 -4.52
C THR A 101 14.97 -4.43 -3.16
N LEU A 102 14.45 -3.55 -2.31
CA LEU A 102 14.97 -3.33 -0.96
C LEU A 102 14.06 -3.99 0.06
N THR A 103 14.66 -4.79 0.95
CA THR A 103 13.97 -5.32 2.14
C THR A 103 14.42 -4.55 3.35
N GLN A 104 13.48 -3.96 4.08
CA GLN A 104 13.74 -3.07 5.21
C GLN A 104 12.83 -3.42 6.40
N LEU A 105 13.31 -3.20 7.62
CA LEU A 105 12.43 -3.03 8.78
C LEU A 105 12.06 -1.57 8.90
N GLN A 106 10.79 -1.30 9.14
CA GLN A 106 10.28 0.01 9.53
C GLN A 106 9.78 -0.06 10.96
N VAL A 107 10.12 0.92 11.76
CA VAL A 107 9.48 1.17 13.05
C VAL A 107 8.95 2.60 13.11
N GLU A 108 7.70 2.75 13.52
CA GLU A 108 7.08 4.05 13.72
C GLU A 108 7.45 4.62 15.09
N THR A 109 7.85 5.89 15.14
CA THR A 109 8.18 6.62 16.38
C THR A 109 7.36 7.91 16.48
N LYS A 110 7.51 8.67 17.56
CA LYS A 110 6.89 10.00 17.71
C LYS A 110 7.43 10.99 16.66
N GLU A 111 8.71 10.87 16.35
CA GLU A 111 9.43 11.79 15.46
C GLU A 111 9.34 11.38 14.00
N GLY A 112 8.67 10.27 13.68
CA GLY A 112 8.54 9.71 12.35
C GLY A 112 9.09 8.29 12.25
N PRO A 113 8.97 7.65 11.08
CA PRO A 113 9.43 6.27 10.89
C PRO A 113 10.96 6.19 10.78
N LEU A 114 11.54 5.16 11.40
CA LEU A 114 12.94 4.79 11.23
C LEU A 114 13.03 3.48 10.44
N TYR A 115 13.98 3.42 9.51
CA TYR A 115 14.16 2.28 8.61
C TYR A 115 15.55 1.68 8.77
N ARG A 116 15.63 0.34 8.75
CA ARG A 116 16.87 -0.42 8.68
C ARG A 116 16.86 -1.30 7.44
N LEU A 117 17.87 -1.17 6.60
CA LEU A 117 18.05 -2.02 5.43
C LEU A 117 18.53 -3.42 5.85
N LEU A 118 17.95 -4.45 5.25
CA LEU A 118 18.23 -5.84 5.58
C LEU A 118 18.76 -6.64 4.40
N ALA A 119 18.19 -6.40 3.20
CA ALA A 119 18.58 -7.07 1.99
C ALA A 119 18.39 -6.16 0.76
N ILE A 120 19.17 -6.43 -0.28
CA ILE A 120 19.07 -5.83 -1.60
C ILE A 120 18.94 -6.99 -2.60
N ASP A 121 17.90 -6.96 -3.44
CA ASP A 121 17.59 -8.00 -4.43
C ASP A 121 17.53 -9.41 -3.81
N GLY A 122 16.97 -9.51 -2.59
CA GLY A 122 16.87 -10.76 -1.82
C GLY A 122 18.18 -11.21 -1.16
N ALA A 123 19.31 -10.60 -1.45
CA ALA A 123 20.58 -10.91 -0.83
C ALA A 123 20.78 -10.11 0.47
N ALA A 124 21.09 -10.79 1.57
CA ALA A 124 21.41 -10.14 2.83
C ALA A 124 22.61 -9.19 2.68
N LEU A 125 22.59 -8.08 3.42
CA LEU A 125 23.69 -7.11 3.38
C LEU A 125 25.02 -7.73 3.80
N ASN A 126 26.07 -7.41 3.06
CA ASN A 126 27.45 -7.68 3.48
C ASN A 126 27.87 -6.74 4.63
N LEU A 127 29.05 -6.97 5.19
CA LEU A 127 29.54 -6.22 6.34
C LEU A 127 29.67 -4.72 6.06
N GLU A 128 30.14 -4.36 4.87
CA GLU A 128 30.32 -2.96 4.48
C GLU A 128 28.95 -2.26 4.32
N GLN A 129 28.00 -2.88 3.65
CA GLN A 129 26.63 -2.35 3.50
C GLN A 129 25.94 -2.16 4.85
N ARG A 130 26.15 -3.09 5.81
CA ARG A 130 25.63 -2.93 7.18
C ARG A 130 26.23 -1.71 7.87
N ARG A 131 27.54 -1.52 7.77
CA ARG A 131 28.23 -0.35 8.34
C ARG A 131 27.73 0.96 7.73
N GLN A 132 27.48 0.97 6.42
CA GLN A 132 26.94 2.14 5.72
C GLN A 132 25.51 2.45 6.20
N ASP A 133 24.64 1.43 6.36
CA ASP A 133 23.29 1.63 6.89
C ASP A 133 23.32 2.10 8.36
N ASP A 134 24.20 1.55 9.20
CA ASP A 134 24.40 2.02 10.57
C ASP A 134 24.87 3.49 10.62
N ALA A 135 25.79 3.86 9.73
CA ALA A 135 26.27 5.23 9.59
C ALA A 135 25.15 6.18 9.10
N ARG A 136 24.32 5.74 8.15
CA ARG A 136 23.15 6.49 7.66
C ARG A 136 22.17 6.76 8.80
N ILE A 137 21.79 5.73 9.55
CA ILE A 137 20.91 5.88 10.73
C ILE A 137 21.55 6.81 11.76
N GLY A 138 22.87 6.63 12.01
CA GLY A 138 23.59 7.47 12.96
C GLY A 138 23.66 8.95 12.55
N ARG A 139 23.81 9.26 11.27
CA ARG A 139 23.74 10.63 10.74
C ARG A 139 22.34 11.21 10.92
N LEU A 140 21.30 10.45 10.52
CA LEU A 140 19.90 10.90 10.67
C LEU A 140 19.55 11.28 12.11
N LEU A 141 19.94 10.46 13.09
CA LEU A 141 19.68 10.71 14.50
C LEU A 141 20.42 11.94 15.05
N LYS A 142 21.50 12.36 14.42
CA LYS A 142 22.29 13.54 14.80
C LYS A 142 21.86 14.82 14.09
N ASP A 143 20.93 14.74 13.13
CA ASP A 143 20.45 15.89 12.38
C ASP A 143 18.97 16.19 12.64
N PRO A 144 18.65 17.00 13.66
CA PRO A 144 17.28 17.38 13.98
C PRO A 144 16.55 18.08 12.83
N ARG A 145 17.28 18.79 11.96
CA ARG A 145 16.70 19.50 10.81
C ARG A 145 16.23 18.52 9.74
N GLN A 146 17.01 17.46 9.50
CA GLN A 146 16.63 16.42 8.55
C GLN A 146 15.42 15.63 9.07
N LEU A 147 15.40 15.28 10.36
CA LEU A 147 14.26 14.63 11.01
C LEU A 147 12.98 15.48 10.89
N GLN A 148 13.07 16.77 11.18
CA GLN A 148 11.94 17.69 11.06
C GLN A 148 11.41 17.77 9.63
N LYS A 149 12.29 17.84 8.62
CA LYS A 149 11.89 17.82 7.20
C LYS A 149 11.19 16.53 6.81
N LEU A 150 11.69 15.38 7.27
CA LEU A 150 11.06 14.09 7.00
C LEU A 150 9.68 14.01 7.64
N LYS A 151 9.55 14.45 8.89
CA LYS A 151 8.26 14.49 9.57
C LYS A 151 7.28 15.42 8.86
N GLN A 152 7.67 16.63 8.50
CA GLN A 152 6.82 17.56 7.76
C GLN A 152 6.36 16.97 6.41
N ALA A 153 7.27 16.33 5.68
CA ALA A 153 6.91 15.69 4.42
C ALA A 153 5.90 14.55 4.60
N GLN A 154 6.04 13.77 5.69
CA GLN A 154 5.09 12.72 6.04
C GLN A 154 3.72 13.31 6.42
N ASP A 155 3.69 14.31 7.31
CA ASP A 155 2.45 14.97 7.74
C ASP A 155 1.71 15.59 6.53
N GLU A 156 2.42 16.23 5.60
CA GLU A 156 1.85 16.76 4.35
C GLU A 156 1.26 15.65 3.47
N ASP A 157 1.94 14.50 3.35
CA ASP A 157 1.48 13.38 2.54
C ASP A 157 0.23 12.72 3.19
N GLU A 158 0.19 12.62 4.52
CA GLU A 158 -0.96 12.11 5.26
C GLU A 158 -2.20 13.01 5.08
N ILE A 159 -2.04 14.33 5.20
CA ILE A 159 -3.12 15.30 4.97
C ILE A 159 -3.64 15.22 3.52
N LYS A 160 -2.76 15.09 2.54
CA LYS A 160 -3.18 14.94 1.15
C LYS A 160 -3.96 13.67 0.91
N LEU A 161 -3.48 12.56 1.47
CA LEU A 161 -4.14 11.27 1.34
C LEU A 161 -5.51 11.27 2.02
N GLU A 162 -5.63 11.86 3.21
CA GLU A 162 -6.91 12.01 3.90
C GLU A 162 -7.92 12.83 3.06
N LYS A 163 -7.47 13.96 2.50
CA LYS A 163 -8.32 14.75 1.60
C LYS A 163 -8.77 13.94 0.38
N LEU A 164 -7.89 13.15 -0.23
CA LEU A 164 -8.25 12.31 -1.38
C LEU A 164 -9.24 11.20 -0.99
N ILE A 165 -9.03 10.55 0.15
CA ILE A 165 -9.95 9.53 0.67
C ILE A 165 -11.33 10.15 0.95
N GLY A 166 -11.37 11.35 1.53
CA GLY A 166 -12.61 12.07 1.81
C GLY A 166 -13.42 12.44 0.56
N LEU A 167 -12.80 12.53 -0.61
CA LEU A 167 -13.52 12.79 -1.88
C LEU A 167 -14.19 11.55 -2.44
N LEU A 168 -13.72 10.34 -2.11
CA LEU A 168 -14.18 9.10 -2.75
C LEU A 168 -15.69 8.91 -2.77
N PRO A 169 -16.45 9.14 -1.68
CA PRO A 169 -17.89 8.95 -1.68
C PRO A 169 -18.64 9.79 -2.73
N ALA A 170 -18.19 11.02 -2.98
CA ALA A 170 -18.82 11.91 -3.94
C ALA A 170 -18.26 11.75 -5.35
N ALA A 171 -16.99 11.40 -5.47
CA ALA A 171 -16.29 11.33 -6.74
C ALA A 171 -16.69 10.14 -7.61
N PHE A 172 -17.32 9.11 -7.05
CA PHE A 172 -17.64 7.88 -7.77
C PHE A 172 -19.09 7.45 -7.58
N ILE A 173 -19.58 6.67 -8.52
CA ILE A 173 -20.81 5.90 -8.45
C ILE A 173 -20.41 4.46 -8.12
N TYR A 174 -21.15 3.84 -7.19
CA TYR A 174 -20.86 2.53 -6.64
C TYR A 174 -22.02 1.58 -6.86
N ASP A 175 -21.71 0.37 -7.34
CA ASP A 175 -22.67 -0.69 -7.56
C ASP A 175 -22.17 -1.99 -6.92
N TYR A 176 -23.02 -2.75 -6.24
CA TYR A 176 -22.67 -4.09 -5.78
C TYR A 176 -22.39 -5.01 -6.96
N ASP A 177 -21.34 -5.82 -6.85
CA ASP A 177 -20.86 -6.73 -7.91
C ASP A 177 -20.61 -8.16 -7.36
N GLY A 178 -21.30 -8.51 -6.28
CA GLY A 178 -21.25 -9.83 -5.67
C GLY A 178 -20.37 -9.94 -4.44
N VAL A 179 -19.90 -11.16 -4.18
CA VAL A 179 -19.05 -11.52 -3.03
C VAL A 179 -17.85 -12.32 -3.53
N GLU A 180 -16.67 -12.03 -2.98
CA GLU A 180 -15.40 -12.70 -3.26
C GLU A 180 -14.70 -12.97 -1.93
N ASP A 181 -14.42 -14.24 -1.60
CA ASP A 181 -13.73 -14.64 -0.35
C ASP A 181 -14.38 -14.05 0.94
N ASN A 182 -15.71 -14.06 1.03
CA ASN A 182 -16.51 -13.45 2.09
C ASN A 182 -16.42 -11.92 2.19
N LEU A 183 -15.84 -11.26 1.21
CA LEU A 183 -15.79 -9.79 1.09
C LEU A 183 -16.87 -9.34 0.11
N LEU A 184 -17.52 -8.22 0.40
CA LEU A 184 -18.42 -7.56 -0.53
C LEU A 184 -17.59 -6.94 -1.66
N ARG A 185 -17.92 -7.31 -2.89
CA ARG A 185 -17.34 -6.73 -4.08
C ARG A 185 -18.21 -5.59 -4.56
N VAL A 186 -17.62 -4.42 -4.67
CA VAL A 186 -18.26 -3.19 -5.13
C VAL A 186 -17.50 -2.65 -6.32
N ARG A 187 -18.19 -2.42 -7.42
CA ARG A 187 -17.63 -1.77 -8.60
C ARG A 187 -17.77 -0.26 -8.43
N PHE A 188 -16.75 0.46 -8.86
CA PHE A 188 -16.76 1.92 -8.87
C PHE A 188 -16.43 2.48 -10.25
N ARG A 189 -17.05 3.60 -10.59
CA ARG A 189 -16.79 4.36 -11.81
C ARG A 189 -16.92 5.86 -11.55
N PRO A 190 -16.27 6.73 -12.34
CA PRO A 190 -16.36 8.18 -12.17
C PRO A 190 -17.81 8.67 -12.12
N ASN A 191 -18.12 9.55 -11.16
CA ASN A 191 -19.39 10.27 -11.12
C ASN A 191 -19.30 11.45 -12.10
N PRO A 192 -20.10 11.50 -13.19
CA PRO A 192 -20.01 12.56 -14.19
C PRO A 192 -20.39 13.94 -13.63
N ASP A 193 -21.16 13.99 -12.56
CA ASP A 193 -21.64 15.24 -11.93
C ASP A 193 -20.62 15.81 -10.94
N TYR A 194 -19.50 15.09 -10.69
CA TYR A 194 -18.46 15.51 -9.76
C TYR A 194 -17.33 16.25 -10.51
N THR A 195 -16.96 17.43 -10.00
CA THR A 195 -15.82 18.20 -10.51
C THR A 195 -14.63 18.10 -9.56
N PRO A 196 -13.54 17.41 -9.95
CA PRO A 196 -12.36 17.27 -9.11
C PRO A 196 -11.67 18.62 -8.82
N PRO A 197 -11.38 18.95 -7.54
CA PRO A 197 -10.84 20.26 -7.15
C PRO A 197 -9.34 20.45 -7.45
N THR A 198 -8.58 19.36 -7.61
CA THR A 198 -7.13 19.40 -7.86
C THR A 198 -6.73 18.49 -9.02
N TYR A 199 -5.51 18.65 -9.52
CA TYR A 199 -4.99 17.74 -10.55
C TYR A 199 -4.93 16.30 -10.05
N GLU A 200 -4.59 16.13 -8.81
CA GLU A 200 -4.56 14.85 -8.14
C GLU A 200 -5.94 14.20 -8.09
N ALA A 201 -6.90 14.92 -7.57
CA ALA A 201 -8.28 14.46 -7.55
C ALA A 201 -8.79 14.10 -8.95
N ARG A 202 -8.33 14.80 -10.01
CA ARG A 202 -8.67 14.47 -11.39
C ARG A 202 -8.12 13.13 -11.84
N VAL A 203 -6.87 12.80 -11.49
CA VAL A 203 -6.29 11.49 -11.79
C VAL A 203 -7.05 10.38 -11.07
N VAL A 204 -7.29 10.55 -9.76
CA VAL A 204 -8.07 9.59 -8.97
C VAL A 204 -9.48 9.43 -9.54
N HIS A 205 -10.17 10.52 -9.83
CA HIS A 205 -11.52 10.51 -10.41
C HIS A 205 -11.59 9.84 -11.79
N SER A 206 -10.49 9.74 -12.51
CA SER A 206 -10.45 9.06 -13.83
C SER A 206 -10.24 7.56 -13.73
N LEU A 207 -10.16 6.98 -12.52
CA LEU A 207 -10.07 5.55 -12.30
C LEU A 207 -11.47 4.91 -12.29
N ALA A 208 -11.55 3.67 -12.77
CA ALA A 208 -12.68 2.77 -12.52
C ALA A 208 -12.13 1.39 -12.14
N GLY A 209 -12.94 0.61 -11.43
CA GLY A 209 -12.49 -0.69 -10.97
C GLY A 209 -13.39 -1.31 -9.90
N THR A 210 -12.77 -2.05 -9.00
CA THR A 210 -13.44 -2.76 -7.91
C THR A 210 -12.78 -2.50 -6.57
N ILE A 211 -13.60 -2.51 -5.53
CA ILE A 211 -13.17 -2.55 -4.14
C ILE A 211 -13.75 -3.80 -3.48
N LEU A 212 -12.96 -4.43 -2.62
CA LEU A 212 -13.41 -5.48 -1.72
C LEU A 212 -13.51 -4.92 -0.31
N ILE A 213 -14.64 -5.13 0.31
CA ILE A 213 -15.00 -4.57 1.62
C ILE A 213 -15.32 -5.72 2.57
N ASP A 214 -14.71 -5.73 3.75
CA ASP A 214 -15.13 -6.56 4.86
C ASP A 214 -16.49 -6.03 5.37
N PRO A 215 -17.58 -6.82 5.26
CA PRO A 215 -18.92 -6.36 5.62
C PRO A 215 -19.11 -6.22 7.14
N GLU A 216 -18.40 -7.02 7.93
CA GLU A 216 -18.53 -7.05 9.39
C GLU A 216 -17.92 -5.79 10.01
N HIS A 217 -16.69 -5.47 9.63
CA HIS A 217 -15.97 -4.32 10.19
C HIS A 217 -16.10 -3.05 9.34
N LYS A 218 -16.74 -3.13 8.16
CA LYS A 218 -16.82 -2.05 7.17
C LYS A 218 -15.44 -1.48 6.88
N ARG A 219 -14.52 -2.38 6.49
CA ARG A 219 -13.13 -2.06 6.20
C ARG A 219 -12.79 -2.33 4.75
N LEU A 220 -11.96 -1.46 4.19
CA LEU A 220 -11.38 -1.67 2.87
C LEU A 220 -10.36 -2.81 2.93
N ALA A 221 -10.60 -3.90 2.21
CA ALA A 221 -9.65 -5.00 2.08
C ALA A 221 -8.78 -4.88 0.83
N LYS A 222 -9.36 -4.48 -0.32
CA LYS A 222 -8.61 -4.34 -1.57
C LYS A 222 -9.23 -3.26 -2.45
N VAL A 223 -8.38 -2.56 -3.18
CA VAL A 223 -8.75 -1.69 -4.31
C VAL A 223 -8.03 -2.18 -5.54
N SER A 224 -8.73 -2.28 -6.67
CA SER A 224 -8.14 -2.50 -7.99
C SER A 224 -8.77 -1.51 -8.94
N GLY A 225 -7.98 -0.58 -9.48
CA GLY A 225 -8.44 0.47 -10.36
C GLY A 225 -7.57 0.62 -11.60
N GLN A 226 -8.20 1.03 -12.69
CA GLN A 226 -7.53 1.32 -13.95
C GLN A 226 -7.99 2.69 -14.47
N LEU A 227 -7.06 3.43 -15.06
CA LEU A 227 -7.38 4.70 -15.70
C LEU A 227 -8.28 4.46 -16.91
N MET A 228 -9.47 5.05 -16.93
CA MET A 228 -10.45 4.89 -18.01
C MET A 228 -10.08 5.71 -19.25
N ASN A 229 -9.58 6.92 -19.02
CA ASN A 229 -9.23 7.86 -20.06
C ASN A 229 -7.93 8.56 -19.69
N ARG A 230 -7.18 9.03 -20.70
CA ARG A 230 -6.03 9.88 -20.46
C ARG A 230 -6.42 11.15 -19.69
N VAL A 231 -5.50 11.63 -18.86
CA VAL A 231 -5.68 12.86 -18.09
C VAL A 231 -4.69 13.91 -18.57
N ASP A 232 -5.19 14.98 -19.18
CA ASP A 232 -4.40 16.10 -19.68
C ASP A 232 -4.25 17.19 -18.61
N PHE A 233 -3.06 17.79 -18.52
CA PHE A 233 -2.75 18.92 -17.67
C PHE A 233 -2.36 20.12 -18.52
N GLY A 234 -2.96 21.29 -18.24
CA GLY A 234 -2.72 22.51 -19.01
C GLY A 234 -2.98 22.30 -20.50
N TYR A 235 -4.15 21.77 -20.86
CA TYR A 235 -4.53 21.42 -22.23
C TYR A 235 -3.54 20.46 -22.94
N GLY A 236 -2.88 19.60 -22.17
CA GLY A 236 -1.87 18.67 -22.67
C GLY A 236 -0.47 19.27 -22.84
N LEU A 237 -0.30 20.58 -22.70
CA LEU A 237 0.99 21.27 -22.85
C LEU A 237 1.92 21.06 -21.63
N LEU A 238 1.35 21.01 -20.42
CA LEU A 238 2.12 20.76 -19.19
C LEU A 238 2.43 19.28 -18.98
N GLY A 239 1.59 18.41 -19.51
CA GLY A 239 1.77 16.97 -19.43
C GLY A 239 0.44 16.21 -19.55
N ARG A 240 0.55 14.90 -19.60
CA ARG A 240 -0.60 14.00 -19.60
C ARG A 240 -0.25 12.64 -18.99
N ILE A 241 -1.23 11.97 -18.44
CA ILE A 241 -1.16 10.56 -18.08
C ILE A 241 -1.94 9.79 -19.13
N ASP A 242 -1.26 8.85 -19.79
CA ASP A 242 -1.83 8.07 -20.91
C ASP A 242 -2.49 6.78 -20.41
N SER A 243 -1.93 6.12 -19.39
CA SER A 243 -2.46 4.91 -18.77
C SER A 243 -2.06 4.81 -17.31
N GLY A 244 -2.77 4.00 -16.55
CA GLY A 244 -2.43 3.75 -15.17
C GLY A 244 -3.26 2.65 -14.53
N THR A 245 -2.63 1.95 -13.58
CA THR A 245 -3.24 0.96 -12.71
C THR A 245 -2.89 1.23 -11.26
N VAL A 246 -3.81 0.95 -10.37
CA VAL A 246 -3.67 1.07 -8.92
C VAL A 246 -4.19 -0.20 -8.29
N GLU A 247 -3.37 -0.85 -7.50
CA GLU A 247 -3.76 -1.94 -6.63
C GLU A 247 -3.29 -1.66 -5.22
N LEU A 248 -4.17 -1.84 -4.26
CA LEU A 248 -3.90 -1.69 -2.85
C LEU A 248 -4.58 -2.83 -2.11
N GLY A 249 -3.86 -3.50 -1.22
CA GLY A 249 -4.41 -4.53 -0.35
C GLY A 249 -4.15 -4.19 1.11
N ARG A 250 -5.11 -4.50 1.97
CA ARG A 250 -5.02 -4.30 3.41
C ARG A 250 -5.30 -5.61 4.14
N VAL A 251 -4.74 -5.75 5.34
CA VAL A 251 -4.92 -6.92 6.19
C VAL A 251 -5.28 -6.50 7.60
N PRO A 252 -6.12 -7.28 8.30
CA PRO A 252 -6.36 -7.07 9.71
C PRO A 252 -5.09 -7.40 10.50
N VAL A 253 -4.72 -6.51 11.42
CA VAL A 253 -3.57 -6.68 12.32
C VAL A 253 -4.01 -6.68 13.79
N GLY A 254 -5.28 -6.50 14.05
CA GLY A 254 -5.95 -6.51 15.34
C GLY A 254 -7.47 -6.52 15.15
N PRO A 255 -8.26 -6.59 16.23
CA PRO A 255 -9.71 -6.74 16.15
C PRO A 255 -10.41 -5.65 15.33
N GLN A 256 -9.87 -4.45 15.31
CA GLN A 256 -10.44 -3.31 14.57
C GLN A 256 -9.40 -2.53 13.76
N GLU A 257 -8.17 -3.04 13.67
CA GLU A 257 -7.05 -2.35 13.02
C GLU A 257 -6.66 -3.05 11.74
N TRP A 258 -6.59 -2.28 10.67
CA TRP A 258 -6.19 -2.73 9.35
C TRP A 258 -4.99 -1.95 8.86
N LYS A 259 -4.01 -2.64 8.28
CA LYS A 259 -2.80 -2.02 7.73
C LYS A 259 -2.66 -2.36 6.25
N THR A 260 -2.08 -1.43 5.52
CA THR A 260 -1.75 -1.66 4.12
C THR A 260 -0.67 -2.73 4.02
N ALA A 261 -0.99 -3.84 3.37
CA ALA A 261 -0.10 -4.97 3.18
C ALA A 261 0.61 -4.91 1.83
N PHE A 262 -0.05 -4.31 0.82
CA PHE A 262 0.62 -4.12 -0.45
C PHE A 262 0.08 -2.90 -1.21
N ILE A 263 0.97 -2.29 -2.00
CA ILE A 263 0.67 -1.22 -2.95
C ILE A 263 1.40 -1.56 -4.24
N ASN A 264 0.68 -1.52 -5.35
CA ASN A 264 1.23 -1.63 -6.69
C ASN A 264 0.59 -0.57 -7.59
N ILE A 265 1.37 0.42 -7.99
CA ILE A 265 0.90 1.55 -8.76
C ILE A 265 1.79 1.68 -9.98
N HIS A 266 1.18 1.75 -11.14
CA HIS A 266 1.88 1.99 -12.38
C HIS A 266 1.16 3.06 -13.19
N PHE A 267 1.87 4.13 -13.56
CA PHE A 267 1.36 5.17 -14.46
C PHE A 267 2.38 5.47 -15.55
N THR A 268 1.88 5.61 -16.78
CA THR A 268 2.67 6.09 -17.90
C THR A 268 2.07 7.38 -18.46
N GLY A 269 2.93 8.23 -19.01
CA GLY A 269 2.48 9.51 -19.52
C GLY A 269 3.61 10.31 -20.16
N ARG A 270 3.34 11.59 -20.36
CA ARG A 270 4.32 12.57 -20.90
C ARG A 270 4.34 13.82 -20.06
N LEU A 271 5.54 14.32 -19.81
CA LEU A 271 5.76 15.64 -19.22
C LEU A 271 6.22 16.57 -20.31
N ALA A 272 5.55 17.71 -20.47
CA ALA A 272 5.68 18.57 -21.64
C ALA A 272 5.45 17.77 -22.94
N ILE A 273 5.94 18.28 -24.08
CA ILE A 273 5.65 17.65 -25.38
C ILE A 273 6.54 16.42 -25.65
N PHE A 274 7.70 16.32 -25.00
CA PHE A 274 8.77 15.40 -25.44
C PHE A 274 9.23 14.34 -24.43
N LYS A 275 8.96 14.51 -23.13
CA LYS A 275 9.49 13.60 -22.09
C LYS A 275 8.46 12.56 -21.69
N THR A 276 8.65 11.32 -22.13
CA THR A 276 7.88 10.17 -21.59
C THR A 276 8.26 9.94 -20.15
N ILE A 277 7.27 9.73 -19.30
CA ILE A 277 7.43 9.33 -17.90
C ILE A 277 6.75 7.99 -17.67
N SER A 278 7.41 7.14 -16.94
CA SER A 278 6.84 5.94 -16.32
C SER A 278 7.08 6.05 -14.83
N LYS A 279 6.04 5.80 -14.06
CA LYS A 279 6.12 5.83 -12.61
C LYS A 279 5.58 4.53 -12.06
N GLU A 280 6.42 3.85 -11.31
CA GLU A 280 6.10 2.61 -10.65
C GLU A 280 6.29 2.78 -9.14
N GLN A 281 5.37 2.23 -8.38
CA GLN A 281 5.52 2.05 -6.94
C GLN A 281 5.07 0.63 -6.62
N TYR A 282 5.99 -0.16 -6.10
CA TYR A 282 5.70 -1.46 -5.55
C TYR A 282 6.19 -1.51 -4.11
N GLU A 283 5.31 -1.87 -3.20
CA GLU A 283 5.61 -2.00 -1.79
C GLU A 283 4.74 -3.12 -1.19
N ARG A 284 5.39 -4.03 -0.47
CA ARG A 284 4.74 -5.07 0.32
C ARG A 284 5.15 -4.91 1.77
N ARG A 285 4.20 -5.03 2.68
CA ARG A 285 4.41 -4.96 4.13
C ARG A 285 3.90 -6.23 4.80
N SER A 286 4.68 -6.75 5.75
CA SER A 286 4.35 -7.95 6.53
C SER A 286 4.88 -7.84 7.96
N ASP A 287 4.63 -8.89 8.76
CA ASP A 287 5.16 -9.02 10.12
C ASP A 287 4.85 -7.82 11.03
N PHE A 288 3.62 -7.35 10.97
CA PHE A 288 3.16 -6.23 11.77
C PHE A 288 3.20 -6.56 13.27
N ARG A 289 3.91 -5.74 14.06
CA ARG A 289 4.01 -5.85 15.52
C ARG A 289 3.76 -4.51 16.15
N VAL A 290 2.93 -4.48 17.19
CA VAL A 290 2.71 -3.26 17.98
C VAL A 290 3.98 -2.94 18.76
N VAL A 291 4.36 -1.67 18.76
CA VAL A 291 5.44 -1.14 19.61
C VAL A 291 4.89 -0.06 20.53
N SER A 292 5.70 0.41 21.49
CA SER A 292 5.29 1.49 22.40
C SER A 292 4.90 2.74 21.62
N SER A 293 3.80 3.36 22.00
CA SER A 293 3.37 4.66 21.43
C SER A 293 4.38 5.77 21.70
N ASP A 294 5.17 5.61 22.77
CA ASP A 294 6.18 6.57 23.25
C ASP A 294 7.59 6.24 22.78
N LEU A 295 7.75 5.29 21.85
CA LEU A 295 9.05 4.85 21.38
C LEU A 295 9.87 6.04 20.85
N SER A 296 11.05 6.25 21.44
CA SER A 296 12.01 7.25 20.97
C SER A 296 12.81 6.74 19.78
N LEU A 297 13.44 7.65 19.00
CA LEU A 297 14.33 7.26 17.91
C LEU A 297 15.55 6.44 18.37
N SER A 298 16.07 6.67 19.58
CA SER A 298 17.19 5.87 20.12
C SER A 298 16.74 4.46 20.44
N ASP A 299 15.60 4.29 21.12
CA ASP A 299 15.04 2.96 21.41
C ASP A 299 14.65 2.22 20.13
N ALA A 300 14.11 2.96 19.15
CA ALA A 300 13.81 2.43 17.83
C ALA A 300 15.05 1.89 17.11
N LYS A 301 16.19 2.60 17.19
CA LYS A 301 17.46 2.14 16.64
C LYS A 301 17.93 0.84 17.32
N GLU A 302 17.83 0.75 18.65
CA GLU A 302 18.17 -0.45 19.40
C GLU A 302 17.24 -1.63 19.02
N LEU A 303 15.93 -1.37 18.96
CA LEU A 303 14.94 -2.36 18.55
C LEU A 303 15.25 -2.91 17.16
N LEU A 304 15.54 -2.05 16.19
CA LEU A 304 15.92 -2.43 14.83
C LEU A 304 17.26 -3.18 14.78
N GLY A 305 18.18 -2.91 15.72
CA GLY A 305 19.45 -3.60 15.84
C GLY A 305 19.34 -5.00 16.46
N SER A 306 18.41 -5.17 17.40
CA SER A 306 18.19 -6.43 18.12
C SER A 306 17.21 -7.37 17.43
N SER A 307 16.40 -6.88 16.46
CA SER A 307 15.41 -7.69 15.77
C SER A 307 16.10 -8.80 14.96
N ILE A 308 16.11 -9.99 15.52
CA ILE A 308 16.52 -11.22 14.82
C ILE A 308 15.42 -11.51 13.81
N LEU A 309 15.73 -11.31 12.52
CA LEU A 309 14.79 -11.64 11.44
C LEU A 309 14.49 -13.13 11.43
N PRO A 310 13.25 -13.53 11.10
CA PRO A 310 13.04 -14.87 10.57
C PRO A 310 13.93 -15.00 9.33
N ARG A 311 14.74 -16.05 9.27
CA ARG A 311 15.48 -16.39 8.06
C ARG A 311 14.47 -16.50 6.92
N PRO A 312 14.77 -15.94 5.72
CA PRO A 312 13.95 -16.25 4.55
C PRO A 312 13.87 -17.77 4.45
N GLN A 313 12.67 -18.32 4.43
CA GLN A 313 12.48 -19.75 4.15
C GLN A 313 12.93 -19.97 2.71
N THR A 314 14.17 -20.40 2.54
CA THR A 314 14.59 -21.02 1.29
C THR A 314 13.69 -22.21 1.08
N ALA A 315 12.92 -22.20 -0.03
CA ALA A 315 12.12 -23.35 -0.44
C ALA A 315 13.04 -24.58 -0.44
N GLU A 316 12.85 -25.46 0.52
CA GLU A 316 13.50 -26.76 0.53
C GLU A 316 13.03 -27.54 -0.70
N THR A 317 13.93 -27.63 -1.66
CA THR A 317 13.79 -28.53 -2.80
C THR A 317 13.77 -29.95 -2.23
N SER A 318 12.58 -30.51 -2.13
CA SER A 318 12.35 -31.93 -1.85
C SER A 318 13.02 -32.74 -2.95
N GLN A 319 14.25 -33.16 -2.72
CA GLN A 319 14.91 -34.20 -3.51
C GLN A 319 14.21 -35.53 -3.18
N GLY A 320 13.42 -35.99 -4.13
CA GLY A 320 12.83 -37.32 -4.11
C GLY A 320 13.91 -38.38 -4.00
N SER A 321 13.89 -39.07 -2.89
CA SER A 321 14.60 -40.33 -2.68
C SER A 321 14.08 -41.37 -3.65
N LYS A 322 14.86 -41.70 -4.67
CA LYS A 322 14.77 -42.98 -5.37
C LYS A 322 15.60 -43.97 -4.57
N THR A 323 14.96 -44.98 -4.04
CA THR A 323 15.59 -46.20 -3.52
C THR A 323 15.26 -47.37 -4.43
N PRO A 324 16.15 -48.34 -4.58
CA PRO A 324 16.27 -49.28 -5.67
C PRO A 324 15.18 -50.38 -5.70
#